data_935d6044a39482521beb5317e1375b4f
#
_entry.id   935d6044a39482521beb5317e1375b4f
#
_cell.length_a   1.000
_cell.length_b   1.000
_cell.length_c   1.000
_cell.angle_alpha   90.00
_cell.angle_beta   90.00
_cell.angle_gamma   90.00
#
_symmetry.space_group_name_H-M   'P 1'
#
loop_
_entity.id
_entity.type
_entity.pdbx_description
1 polymer ?
#
loop_
_entity_poly.entity_id
_entity_poly.type
_entity_poly.pdbx_seq_one_letter_code
_entity_poly.pdbx_strand_id
1 'polypeptide(L)'
;MIKNIVFDFGGVIADIDRDKAVQAFVKLGLKDAETRLDKYHQTGIFQELEEGKLSADGFREKLGELCGRELSAEETRQAWLGFFTGVDVHKLDYILELRKSYRVYILSNTNPYVMSWACSPEFSSQGKSLADYCDKLYLSYQLGCTKPDKGIFYHMLEDSGMVPSETLFVDDGDSNVRIGKELSLIHISEPTRR
;
A
#
# COMPACT_ATOMS: atom_id res chain seq x y z
N MET A 1 -26.05 3.81 8.25
CA MET A 1 -25.72 2.36 8.15
C MET A 1 -24.49 2.24 7.24
N ILE A 2 -23.48 1.44 7.62
CA ILE A 2 -22.28 1.23 6.78
C ILE A 2 -22.67 0.52 5.48
N LYS A 3 -22.17 0.99 4.37
CA LYS A 3 -22.35 0.43 3.02
C LYS A 3 -21.01 0.10 2.35
N ASN A 4 -19.95 0.82 2.73
CA ASN A 4 -18.63 0.68 2.13
C ASN A 4 -17.58 0.42 3.19
N ILE A 5 -16.57 -0.37 2.85
CA ILE A 5 -15.37 -0.61 3.66
C ILE A 5 -14.16 -0.29 2.80
N VAL A 6 -13.27 0.53 3.32
CA VAL A 6 -12.00 0.89 2.68
C VAL A 6 -10.88 0.37 3.56
N PHE A 7 -10.07 -0.54 3.04
CA PHE A 7 -8.90 -1.09 3.73
C PHE A 7 -7.62 -0.42 3.23
N ASP A 8 -6.67 -0.20 4.13
CA ASP A 8 -5.27 -0.12 3.74
C ASP A 8 -4.77 -1.50 3.31
N PHE A 9 -3.64 -1.52 2.60
CA PHE A 9 -3.03 -2.75 2.11
C PHE A 9 -1.95 -3.26 3.06
N GLY A 10 -0.85 -2.53 3.19
CA GLY A 10 0.27 -2.92 4.04
C GLY A 10 -0.02 -2.75 5.52
N GLY A 11 0.24 -3.77 6.34
CA GLY A 11 -0.08 -3.75 7.78
C GLY A 11 -1.52 -4.11 8.12
N VAL A 12 -2.45 -4.06 7.17
CA VAL A 12 -3.86 -4.45 7.34
C VAL A 12 -4.15 -5.76 6.61
N ILE A 13 -4.05 -5.80 5.29
CA ILE A 13 -4.29 -7.00 4.48
C ILE A 13 -3.03 -7.87 4.43
N ALA A 14 -1.91 -7.28 4.02
CA ALA A 14 -0.62 -7.95 3.93
C ALA A 14 0.26 -7.58 5.12
N ASP A 15 0.86 -8.58 5.75
CA ASP A 15 1.76 -8.39 6.88
C ASP A 15 3.09 -7.78 6.39
N ILE A 16 3.57 -6.74 7.07
CA ILE A 16 4.78 -6.00 6.68
C ILE A 16 5.86 -6.04 7.77
N ASP A 17 7.12 -6.01 7.30
CA ASP A 17 8.31 -5.95 8.13
C ASP A 17 9.30 -4.95 7.50
N ARG A 18 9.37 -3.75 8.05
CA ARG A 18 10.25 -2.69 7.58
C ARG A 18 11.73 -3.10 7.59
N ASP A 19 12.15 -3.80 8.64
CA ASP A 19 13.57 -4.13 8.81
C ASP A 19 14.04 -5.12 7.75
N LYS A 20 13.18 -6.05 7.34
CA LYS A 20 13.46 -6.92 6.19
C LYS A 20 13.60 -6.16 4.89
N ALA A 21 12.76 -5.16 4.67
CA ALA A 21 12.89 -4.29 3.50
C ALA A 21 14.20 -3.52 3.52
N VAL A 22 14.55 -2.88 4.65
CA VAL A 22 15.83 -2.20 4.81
C VAL A 22 16.99 -3.13 4.47
N GLN A 23 17.01 -4.34 5.02
CA GLN A 23 18.05 -5.33 4.73
C GLN A 23 18.09 -5.72 3.24
N ALA A 24 16.93 -5.82 2.59
CA ALA A 24 16.88 -6.13 1.16
C ALA A 24 17.52 -5.01 0.33
N PHE A 25 17.22 -3.75 0.60
CA PHE A 25 17.82 -2.61 -0.10
C PHE A 25 19.31 -2.43 0.25
N VAL A 26 19.72 -2.69 1.49
CA VAL A 26 21.16 -2.72 1.87
C VAL A 26 21.92 -3.78 1.08
N LYS A 27 21.34 -4.97 0.85
CA LYS A 27 21.95 -6.02 0.02
C LYS A 27 22.10 -5.61 -1.45
N LEU A 28 21.26 -4.72 -1.96
CA LEU A 28 21.42 -4.13 -3.29
C LEU A 28 22.59 -3.15 -3.37
N GLY A 29 23.03 -2.60 -2.23
CA GLY A 29 24.11 -1.62 -2.12
C GLY A 29 23.66 -0.26 -1.60
N LEU A 30 22.38 -0.08 -1.25
CA LEU A 30 21.86 1.19 -0.72
C LEU A 30 22.30 1.39 0.74
N LYS A 31 23.28 2.25 0.96
CA LYS A 31 23.92 2.43 2.28
C LYS A 31 23.04 3.15 3.30
N ASP A 32 22.16 4.03 2.85
CA ASP A 32 21.28 4.85 3.67
C ASP A 32 19.81 4.38 3.65
N ALA A 33 19.59 3.09 3.36
CA ALA A 33 18.26 2.47 3.33
C ALA A 33 17.46 2.71 4.61
N GLU A 34 18.15 2.66 5.78
CA GLU A 34 17.55 2.87 7.10
C GLU A 34 16.86 4.23 7.24
N THR A 35 17.41 5.27 6.62
CA THR A 35 16.89 6.65 6.70
C THR A 35 15.87 6.97 5.61
N ARG A 36 15.80 6.15 4.54
CA ARG A 36 14.90 6.36 3.41
C ARG A 36 13.59 5.59 3.54
N LEU A 37 13.66 4.44 4.22
CA LEU A 37 12.53 3.53 4.35
C LEU A 37 11.91 3.66 5.73
N ASP A 38 10.63 3.97 5.76
CA ASP A 38 9.80 4.00 6.96
C ASP A 38 8.59 3.08 6.77
N LYS A 39 7.90 2.75 7.84
CA LYS A 39 6.71 1.91 7.79
C LYS A 39 5.54 2.60 7.06
N TYR A 40 5.43 3.92 7.21
CA TYR A 40 4.28 4.69 6.75
C TYR A 40 4.62 5.74 5.69
N HIS A 41 5.84 6.31 5.73
CA HIS A 41 6.24 7.43 4.88
C HIS A 41 7.66 7.25 4.36
N GLN A 42 7.76 7.02 3.07
CA GLN A 42 9.04 6.95 2.40
C GLN A 42 9.63 8.36 2.18
N THR A 43 10.94 8.44 1.90
CA THR A 43 11.61 9.70 1.59
C THR A 43 12.40 9.63 0.27
N GLY A 44 12.64 10.79 -0.36
CA GLY A 44 13.42 10.90 -1.59
C GLY A 44 12.79 10.12 -2.75
N ILE A 45 13.61 9.37 -3.49
CA ILE A 45 13.15 8.62 -4.68
C ILE A 45 12.05 7.60 -4.36
N PHE A 46 12.01 7.07 -3.14
CA PHE A 46 11.00 6.13 -2.69
C PHE A 46 9.63 6.80 -2.58
N GLN A 47 9.59 8.00 -1.98
CA GLN A 47 8.39 8.82 -1.94
C GLN A 47 7.96 9.27 -3.35
N GLU A 48 8.93 9.72 -4.17
CA GLU A 48 8.65 10.12 -5.56
C GLU A 48 8.01 8.99 -6.38
N LEU A 49 8.41 7.74 -6.15
CA LEU A 49 7.82 6.57 -6.78
C LEU A 49 6.38 6.33 -6.31
N GLU A 50 6.13 6.39 -4.99
CA GLU A 50 4.80 6.19 -4.41
C GLU A 50 3.82 7.34 -4.75
N GLU A 51 4.35 8.53 -5.03
CA GLU A 51 3.56 9.67 -5.52
C GLU A 51 3.44 9.70 -7.05
N GLY A 52 3.95 8.69 -7.77
CA GLY A 52 3.89 8.62 -9.22
C GLY A 52 4.74 9.66 -9.96
N LYS A 53 5.63 10.38 -9.25
CA LYS A 53 6.55 11.37 -9.81
C LYS A 53 7.72 10.71 -10.55
N LEU A 54 8.02 9.46 -10.23
CA LEU A 54 8.96 8.61 -10.93
C LEU A 54 8.25 7.40 -11.53
N SER A 55 8.66 7.02 -12.73
CA SER A 55 8.32 5.70 -13.29
C SER A 55 9.11 4.59 -12.58
N ALA A 56 8.68 3.34 -12.75
CA ALA A 56 9.41 2.18 -12.24
C ALA A 56 10.86 2.14 -12.77
N ASP A 57 11.06 2.38 -14.06
CA ASP A 57 12.41 2.42 -14.66
C ASP A 57 13.24 3.59 -14.15
N GLY A 58 12.65 4.80 -14.05
CA GLY A 58 13.36 5.96 -13.50
C GLY A 58 13.77 5.77 -12.03
N PHE A 59 12.92 5.11 -11.24
CA PHE A 59 13.29 4.73 -9.87
C PHE A 59 14.46 3.75 -9.86
N ARG A 60 14.41 2.69 -10.69
CA ARG A 60 15.46 1.67 -10.79
C ARG A 60 16.80 2.29 -11.18
N GLU A 61 16.81 3.19 -12.16
CA GLU A 61 18.02 3.91 -12.60
C GLU A 61 18.61 4.73 -11.45
N LYS A 62 17.82 5.59 -10.80
CA LYS A 62 18.27 6.38 -9.65
C LYS A 62 18.72 5.52 -8.47
N LEU A 63 18.02 4.41 -8.20
CA LEU A 63 18.44 3.45 -7.17
C LEU A 63 19.79 2.81 -7.54
N GLY A 64 19.99 2.46 -8.80
CA GLY A 64 21.26 1.92 -9.30
C GLY A 64 22.42 2.91 -9.11
N GLU A 65 22.20 4.19 -9.40
CA GLU A 65 23.18 5.25 -9.12
C GLU A 65 23.57 5.30 -7.63
N LEU A 66 22.57 5.25 -6.73
CA LEU A 66 22.80 5.23 -5.28
C LEU A 66 23.52 3.96 -4.81
N CYS A 67 23.28 2.83 -5.47
CA CYS A 67 23.94 1.56 -5.18
C CYS A 67 25.32 1.42 -5.85
N GLY A 68 25.67 2.31 -6.79
CA GLY A 68 26.91 2.26 -7.54
C GLY A 68 26.98 1.12 -8.58
N ARG A 69 25.84 0.59 -9.03
CA ARG A 69 25.74 -0.46 -10.07
C ARG A 69 24.38 -0.43 -10.76
N GLU A 70 24.31 -1.02 -11.94
CA GLU A 70 23.03 -1.27 -12.58
C GLU A 70 22.23 -2.32 -11.81
N LEU A 71 20.92 -2.12 -11.76
CA LEU A 71 19.96 -3.01 -11.13
C LEU A 71 18.96 -3.52 -12.16
N SER A 72 18.65 -4.80 -12.11
CA SER A 72 17.54 -5.35 -12.89
C SER A 72 16.18 -4.98 -12.28
N ALA A 73 15.13 -5.06 -13.09
CA ALA A 73 13.75 -4.86 -12.61
C ALA A 73 13.38 -5.88 -11.53
N GLU A 74 13.84 -7.13 -11.68
CA GLU A 74 13.55 -8.20 -10.72
C GLU A 74 14.28 -8.01 -9.40
N GLU A 75 15.56 -7.59 -9.38
CA GLU A 75 16.26 -7.26 -8.14
C GLU A 75 15.55 -6.15 -7.37
N THR A 76 15.10 -5.11 -8.09
CA THR A 76 14.37 -4.00 -7.51
C THR A 76 13.02 -4.44 -6.97
N ARG A 77 12.29 -5.26 -7.73
CA ARG A 77 11.02 -5.86 -7.30
C ARG A 77 11.20 -6.69 -6.03
N GLN A 78 12.18 -7.57 -5.99
CA GLN A 78 12.45 -8.42 -4.82
C GLN A 78 12.81 -7.60 -3.59
N ALA A 79 13.55 -6.50 -3.74
CA ALA A 79 13.83 -5.60 -2.62
C ALA A 79 12.56 -4.95 -2.06
N TRP A 80 11.65 -4.48 -2.91
CA TRP A 80 10.34 -3.96 -2.49
C TRP A 80 9.48 -5.04 -1.84
N LEU A 81 9.48 -6.26 -2.36
CA LEU A 81 8.74 -7.38 -1.77
C LEU A 81 9.31 -7.81 -0.42
N GLY A 82 10.53 -7.38 -0.08
CA GLY A 82 11.11 -7.54 1.26
C GLY A 82 10.28 -6.90 2.38
N PHE A 83 9.42 -5.93 2.07
CA PHE A 83 8.45 -5.39 3.04
C PHE A 83 7.44 -6.44 3.51
N PHE A 84 7.08 -7.41 2.66
CA PHE A 84 5.96 -8.31 2.91
C PHE A 84 6.45 -9.63 3.50
N THR A 85 5.82 -10.05 4.60
CA THR A 85 6.14 -11.31 5.26
C THR A 85 5.10 -12.40 5.03
N GLY A 86 3.94 -12.01 4.53
CA GLY A 86 2.87 -12.93 4.18
C GLY A 86 1.53 -12.25 3.98
N VAL A 87 0.60 -13.03 3.49
CA VAL A 87 -0.81 -12.66 3.37
C VAL A 87 -1.62 -13.79 4.00
N ASP A 88 -2.32 -13.47 5.10
CA ASP A 88 -3.15 -14.45 5.78
C ASP A 88 -4.42 -14.75 4.95
N VAL A 89 -4.55 -15.99 4.52
CA VAL A 89 -5.71 -16.46 3.74
C VAL A 89 -7.04 -16.24 4.49
N HIS A 90 -7.04 -16.33 5.81
CA HIS A 90 -8.25 -16.10 6.60
C HIS A 90 -8.71 -14.64 6.54
N LYS A 91 -7.77 -13.67 6.47
CA LYS A 91 -8.12 -12.26 6.21
C LYS A 91 -8.77 -12.11 4.84
N LEU A 92 -8.22 -12.77 3.83
CA LEU A 92 -8.74 -12.72 2.46
C LEU A 92 -10.14 -13.36 2.35
N ASP A 93 -10.35 -14.50 2.97
CA ASP A 93 -11.66 -15.16 3.02
C ASP A 93 -12.69 -14.28 3.74
N TYR A 94 -12.29 -13.61 4.83
CA TYR A 94 -13.13 -12.68 5.56
C TYR A 94 -13.52 -11.46 4.71
N ILE A 95 -12.59 -10.93 3.92
CA ILE A 95 -12.88 -9.83 2.98
C ILE A 95 -13.92 -10.27 1.94
N LEU A 96 -13.81 -11.50 1.39
CA LEU A 96 -14.81 -12.05 0.47
C LEU A 96 -16.19 -12.20 1.14
N GLU A 97 -16.23 -12.55 2.42
CA GLU A 97 -17.50 -12.61 3.18
C GLU A 97 -18.11 -11.22 3.36
N LEU A 98 -17.28 -10.21 3.70
CA LEU A 98 -17.74 -8.81 3.80
C LEU A 98 -18.31 -8.29 2.47
N ARG A 99 -17.74 -8.68 1.34
CA ARG A 99 -18.22 -8.28 0.00
C ARG A 99 -19.62 -8.76 -0.34
N LYS A 100 -20.17 -9.73 0.39
CA LYS A 100 -21.57 -10.13 0.22
C LYS A 100 -22.57 -9.07 0.70
N SER A 101 -22.15 -8.19 1.60
CA SER A 101 -23.00 -7.17 2.24
C SER A 101 -22.53 -5.74 2.06
N TYR A 102 -21.25 -5.55 1.74
CA TYR A 102 -20.60 -4.24 1.60
C TYR A 102 -19.85 -4.14 0.29
N ARG A 103 -19.67 -2.92 -0.22
CA ARG A 103 -18.65 -2.65 -1.23
C ARG A 103 -17.30 -2.53 -0.54
N VAL A 104 -16.30 -3.18 -1.08
CA VAL A 104 -14.95 -3.21 -0.50
C VAL A 104 -13.95 -2.52 -1.44
N TYR A 105 -13.20 -1.60 -0.89
CA TYR A 105 -12.20 -0.82 -1.60
C TYR A 105 -10.85 -0.91 -0.89
N ILE A 106 -9.77 -0.64 -1.61
CA ILE A 106 -8.43 -0.56 -1.05
C ILE A 106 -7.87 0.82 -1.37
N LEU A 107 -7.34 1.52 -0.36
CA LEU A 107 -6.67 2.81 -0.46
C LEU A 107 -5.25 2.67 0.09
N SER A 108 -4.24 2.64 -0.78
CA SER A 108 -2.88 2.29 -0.40
C SER A 108 -1.83 3.28 -0.90
N ASN A 109 -0.87 3.61 -0.01
CA ASN A 109 0.42 4.14 -0.41
C ASN A 109 1.25 2.97 -0.94
N THR A 110 1.61 3.00 -2.22
CA THR A 110 2.23 1.87 -2.90
C THR A 110 2.90 2.29 -4.22
N ASN A 111 3.45 1.33 -4.93
CA ASN A 111 4.22 1.56 -6.14
C ASN A 111 4.06 0.41 -7.16
N PRO A 112 4.51 0.61 -8.42
CA PRO A 112 4.35 -0.39 -9.47
C PRO A 112 5.00 -1.75 -9.17
N TYR A 113 6.13 -1.79 -8.44
CA TYR A 113 6.81 -3.05 -8.11
C TYR A 113 5.99 -3.91 -7.16
N VAL A 114 5.44 -3.30 -6.11
CA VAL A 114 4.55 -3.99 -5.16
C VAL A 114 3.28 -4.44 -5.87
N MET A 115 2.67 -3.57 -6.68
CA MET A 115 1.42 -3.89 -7.37
C MET A 115 1.60 -4.93 -8.48
N SER A 116 2.79 -5.08 -9.08
CA SER A 116 3.08 -6.16 -10.02
C SER A 116 2.92 -7.55 -9.39
N TRP A 117 3.23 -7.68 -8.10
CA TRP A 117 2.99 -8.89 -7.32
C TRP A 117 1.54 -8.96 -6.82
N ALA A 118 1.08 -7.89 -6.15
CA ALA A 118 -0.25 -7.89 -5.52
C ALA A 118 -1.38 -8.11 -6.52
N CYS A 119 -1.25 -7.60 -7.75
CA CYS A 119 -2.21 -7.79 -8.83
C CYS A 119 -1.93 -9.03 -9.71
N SER A 120 -1.12 -9.97 -9.24
CA SER A 120 -0.84 -11.25 -9.91
C SER A 120 -1.40 -12.44 -9.14
N PRO A 121 -1.48 -13.64 -9.74
CA PRO A 121 -1.86 -14.87 -9.03
C PRO A 121 -0.89 -15.29 -7.92
N GLU A 122 0.33 -14.71 -7.88
CA GLU A 122 1.32 -14.97 -6.83
C GLU A 122 0.94 -14.34 -5.48
N PHE A 123 -0.02 -13.41 -5.48
CA PHE A 123 -0.43 -12.66 -4.28
C PHE A 123 -1.00 -13.58 -3.19
N SER A 124 -1.81 -14.55 -3.55
CA SER A 124 -2.45 -15.43 -2.58
C SER A 124 -2.18 -16.91 -2.86
N SER A 125 -2.18 -17.73 -1.82
CA SER A 125 -2.09 -19.19 -1.94
C SER A 125 -3.28 -19.80 -2.70
N GLN A 126 -4.35 -19.04 -2.92
CA GLN A 126 -5.51 -19.43 -3.70
C GLN A 126 -5.38 -19.11 -5.20
N GLY A 127 -4.23 -18.53 -5.62
CA GLY A 127 -3.99 -18.13 -7.01
C GLY A 127 -4.83 -16.93 -7.47
N LYS A 128 -5.33 -16.13 -6.54
CA LYS A 128 -6.10 -14.91 -6.79
C LYS A 128 -5.23 -13.68 -6.56
N SER A 129 -5.48 -12.63 -7.34
CA SER A 129 -4.86 -11.32 -7.19
C SER A 129 -5.58 -10.48 -6.13
N LEU A 130 -4.95 -9.41 -5.64
CA LEU A 130 -5.58 -8.46 -4.72
C LEU A 130 -6.88 -7.88 -5.29
N ALA A 131 -6.93 -7.65 -6.62
CA ALA A 131 -8.13 -7.14 -7.29
C ALA A 131 -9.34 -8.08 -7.21
N ASP A 132 -9.14 -9.39 -6.99
CA ASP A 132 -10.23 -10.35 -6.84
C ASP A 132 -10.96 -10.20 -5.49
N TYR A 133 -10.34 -9.50 -4.53
CA TYR A 133 -10.87 -9.32 -3.18
C TYR A 133 -11.55 -7.96 -2.95
N CYS A 134 -11.54 -7.04 -3.91
CA CYS A 134 -12.14 -5.71 -3.79
C CYS A 134 -12.93 -5.30 -5.03
N ASP A 135 -13.71 -4.24 -4.91
CA ASP A 135 -14.45 -3.65 -6.03
C ASP A 135 -13.58 -2.67 -6.81
N LYS A 136 -12.66 -1.96 -6.12
CA LYS A 136 -11.69 -1.08 -6.75
C LYS A 136 -10.47 -0.84 -5.87
N LEU A 137 -9.33 -0.63 -6.52
CA LEU A 137 -8.05 -0.22 -5.91
C LEU A 137 -7.84 1.28 -6.16
N TYR A 138 -7.46 2.01 -5.10
CA TYR A 138 -7.00 3.39 -5.15
C TYR A 138 -5.53 3.41 -4.72
N LEU A 139 -4.65 3.62 -5.67
CA LEU A 139 -3.20 3.44 -5.52
C LEU A 139 -2.49 4.78 -5.65
N SER A 140 -1.70 5.15 -4.67
CA SER A 140 -1.07 6.46 -4.56
C SER A 140 -0.31 6.88 -5.82
N TYR A 141 0.51 5.98 -6.39
CA TYR A 141 1.30 6.28 -7.58
C TYR A 141 0.47 6.56 -8.83
N GLN A 142 -0.79 6.08 -8.90
CA GLN A 142 -1.72 6.38 -9.98
C GLN A 142 -2.49 7.67 -9.75
N LEU A 143 -2.71 8.03 -8.48
CA LEU A 143 -3.45 9.22 -8.06
C LEU A 143 -2.55 10.45 -7.89
N GLY A 144 -1.22 10.26 -7.87
CA GLY A 144 -0.26 11.36 -7.74
C GLY A 144 -0.13 11.94 -6.33
N CYS A 145 -0.66 11.28 -5.32
CA CYS A 145 -0.61 11.70 -3.92
C CYS A 145 -0.70 10.52 -2.97
N THR A 146 -0.13 10.67 -1.76
CA THR A 146 -0.07 9.63 -0.73
C THR A 146 -0.88 10.02 0.50
N LYS A 147 -1.44 9.05 1.24
CA LYS A 147 -1.91 9.28 2.61
C LYS A 147 -0.75 9.82 3.45
N PRO A 148 -0.96 10.78 4.36
CA PRO A 148 -2.22 11.33 4.84
C PRO A 148 -2.70 12.59 4.09
N ASP A 149 -2.22 12.88 2.87
CA ASP A 149 -2.77 13.99 2.09
C ASP A 149 -4.26 13.77 1.83
N LYS A 150 -5.07 14.82 2.08
CA LYS A 150 -6.52 14.77 1.85
C LYS A 150 -6.88 14.53 0.38
N GLY A 151 -5.99 14.87 -0.55
CA GLY A 151 -6.20 14.70 -1.97
C GLY A 151 -6.51 13.27 -2.37
N ILE A 152 -5.78 12.28 -1.79
CA ILE A 152 -6.00 10.86 -2.10
C ILE A 152 -7.39 10.39 -1.65
N PHE A 153 -7.87 10.88 -0.50
CA PHE A 153 -9.22 10.58 -0.01
C PHE A 153 -10.30 11.25 -0.87
N TYR A 154 -10.08 12.50 -1.29
CA TYR A 154 -11.02 13.18 -2.19
C TYR A 154 -11.13 12.48 -3.53
N HIS A 155 -10.01 12.08 -4.14
CA HIS A 155 -10.01 11.27 -5.37
C HIS A 155 -10.85 9.99 -5.22
N MET A 156 -10.64 9.26 -4.11
CA MET A 156 -11.42 8.06 -3.82
C MET A 156 -12.91 8.35 -3.66
N LEU A 157 -13.26 9.36 -2.86
CA LEU A 157 -14.65 9.70 -2.56
C LEU A 157 -15.40 10.19 -3.81
N GLU A 158 -14.78 11.05 -4.62
CA GLU A 158 -15.36 11.59 -5.85
C GLU A 158 -15.57 10.48 -6.90
N ASP A 159 -14.56 9.66 -7.13
CA ASP A 159 -14.61 8.61 -8.14
C ASP A 159 -15.59 7.49 -7.76
N SER A 160 -15.65 7.11 -6.49
CA SER A 160 -16.53 6.02 -6.03
C SER A 160 -17.98 6.47 -5.76
N GLY A 161 -18.19 7.76 -5.54
CA GLY A 161 -19.47 8.32 -5.10
C GLY A 161 -19.90 7.85 -3.70
N MET A 162 -18.99 7.30 -2.89
CA MET A 162 -19.33 6.84 -1.56
C MET A 162 -19.54 8.00 -0.58
N VAL A 163 -20.49 7.82 0.33
CA VAL A 163 -20.81 8.80 1.39
C VAL A 163 -19.89 8.53 2.59
N PRO A 164 -19.10 9.51 3.06
CA PRO A 164 -18.15 9.30 4.15
C PRO A 164 -18.78 8.71 5.41
N SER A 165 -19.94 9.20 5.85
CA SER A 165 -20.66 8.72 7.04
C SER A 165 -21.25 7.30 6.89
N GLU A 166 -21.19 6.71 5.71
CA GLU A 166 -21.59 5.32 5.40
C GLU A 166 -20.37 4.44 5.04
N THR A 167 -19.15 4.96 5.22
CA THR A 167 -17.90 4.32 4.80
C THR A 167 -17.01 4.09 6.01
N LEU A 168 -16.67 2.82 6.26
CA LEU A 168 -15.70 2.40 7.27
C LEU A 168 -14.30 2.42 6.66
N PHE A 169 -13.36 3.13 7.30
CA PHE A 169 -11.95 3.17 6.92
C PHE A 169 -11.11 2.41 7.95
N VAL A 170 -10.32 1.45 7.48
CA VAL A 170 -9.47 0.57 8.30
C VAL A 170 -8.02 0.75 7.85
N ASP A 171 -7.20 1.32 8.73
CA ASP A 171 -5.80 1.67 8.45
C ASP A 171 -5.02 1.57 9.77
N ASP A 172 -3.76 1.13 9.73
CA ASP A 172 -2.90 1.00 10.92
C ASP A 172 -2.05 2.27 11.18
N GLY A 173 -2.10 3.26 10.29
CA GLY A 173 -1.41 4.54 10.43
C GLY A 173 -2.28 5.61 11.13
N ASP A 174 -1.90 6.03 12.32
CA ASP A 174 -2.63 7.04 13.10
C ASP A 174 -2.89 8.35 12.34
N SER A 175 -1.92 8.80 11.53
CA SER A 175 -2.06 10.00 10.70
C SER A 175 -3.14 9.84 9.64
N ASN A 176 -3.23 8.66 9.01
CA ASN A 176 -4.22 8.34 7.98
C ASN A 176 -5.62 8.29 8.59
N VAL A 177 -5.76 7.59 9.73
CA VAL A 177 -7.01 7.48 10.48
C VAL A 177 -7.51 8.86 10.92
N ARG A 178 -6.61 9.74 11.37
CA ARG A 178 -6.95 11.11 11.75
C ARG A 178 -7.55 11.90 10.58
N ILE A 179 -6.95 11.82 9.39
CA ILE A 179 -7.50 12.47 8.20
C ILE A 179 -8.83 11.86 7.78
N GLY A 180 -8.95 10.52 7.79
CA GLY A 180 -10.23 9.85 7.56
C GLY A 180 -11.34 10.38 8.46
N LYS A 181 -11.05 10.56 9.76
CA LYS A 181 -11.96 11.13 10.75
C LYS A 181 -12.33 12.58 10.44
N GLU A 182 -11.37 13.43 10.08
CA GLU A 182 -11.63 14.81 9.66
C GLU A 182 -12.57 14.89 8.46
N LEU A 183 -12.53 13.89 7.57
CA LEU A 183 -13.39 13.75 6.41
C LEU A 183 -14.71 13.02 6.70
N SER A 184 -15.03 12.79 7.99
CA SER A 184 -16.25 12.13 8.45
C SER A 184 -16.37 10.66 8.06
N LEU A 185 -15.27 9.99 7.74
CA LEU A 185 -15.25 8.54 7.62
C LEU A 185 -15.42 7.89 9.00
N ILE A 186 -16.16 6.80 9.06
CA ILE A 186 -16.18 5.91 10.21
C ILE A 186 -14.83 5.18 10.22
N HIS A 187 -14.17 5.06 11.37
CA HIS A 187 -12.81 4.52 11.42
C HIS A 187 -12.65 3.46 12.49
N ILE A 188 -11.79 2.48 12.20
CA ILE A 188 -11.18 1.58 13.17
C ILE A 188 -9.68 1.71 12.98
N SER A 189 -8.96 2.06 14.04
CA SER A 189 -7.52 1.86 14.13
C SER A 189 -7.28 0.46 14.69
N GLU A 190 -6.48 -0.37 14.02
CA GLU A 190 -6.06 -1.62 14.66
C GLU A 190 -5.28 -1.29 15.94
N PRO A 191 -5.58 -1.97 17.07
CA PRO A 191 -4.77 -1.82 18.27
C PRO A 191 -3.36 -2.29 17.94
N THR A 192 -2.38 -1.40 18.08
CA THR A 192 -0.95 -1.73 17.96
C THR A 192 -0.69 -2.98 18.79
N ARG A 193 -0.38 -4.10 18.15
CA ARG A 193 0.13 -5.27 18.85
C ARG A 193 1.46 -4.86 19.47
N ARG A 194 1.47 -4.74 20.81
CA ARG A 194 2.68 -4.53 21.62
C ARG A 194 3.53 -5.78 21.62
#